data_aa3393e623c8bdb4bffa0ac0976777fc
#
_entry.id   aa3393e623c8bdb4bffa0ac0976777fc
#
_cell.length_a   1.000
_cell.length_b   1.000
_cell.length_c   1.000
_cell.angle_alpha   90.00
_cell.angle_beta   90.00
_cell.angle_gamma   90.00
#
_symmetry.space_group_name_H-M   'P 1'
#
loop_
_entity.id
_entity.type
_entity.pdbx_description
1 polymer ?
#
loop_
_entity_poly.entity_id
_entity_poly.type
_entity_poly.pdbx_seq_one_letter_code
_entity_poly.pdbx_strand_id
1 'polypeptide(L)'
;MFHCIPLWRCNRHVETIDKRHCSLVYVPEEIYRYARSLEELLLDANQLRELPEQFFQLVKLRKLGLSDNEIQRLPPEIANFMQLVELDVSRNDIPEIPESISFCKALQIADFSGNPLTRLPESFPELQNLTCLSVNDISLQSLPENIGNLIYTACFQNKMPL
;
A
#
# COMPACT_ATOMS: atom_id res chain seq x y z
N MET A 1 -45.00 -13.76 -1.52
CA MET A 1 -44.45 -13.06 -2.67
C MET A 1 -42.92 -13.02 -2.50
N PHE A 2 -42.25 -13.91 -3.19
CA PHE A 2 -40.78 -13.93 -3.16
C PHE A 2 -40.27 -12.82 -4.06
N HIS A 3 -39.84 -11.73 -3.46
CA HIS A 3 -38.95 -10.86 -4.14
C HIS A 3 -37.63 -11.59 -4.26
N CYS A 4 -37.47 -12.41 -5.28
CA CYS A 4 -36.15 -12.77 -5.72
C CYS A 4 -35.42 -11.48 -5.94
N ILE A 5 -34.58 -11.11 -4.99
CA ILE A 5 -33.51 -10.15 -5.24
C ILE A 5 -32.75 -10.77 -6.40
N PRO A 6 -32.80 -10.19 -7.58
CA PRO A 6 -32.08 -10.79 -8.70
C PRO A 6 -30.63 -10.95 -8.30
N LEU A 7 -30.04 -12.09 -8.58
CA LEU A 7 -28.64 -12.39 -8.31
C LEU A 7 -27.67 -11.31 -8.81
N TRP A 8 -28.09 -10.51 -9.79
CA TRP A 8 -27.33 -9.36 -10.25
C TRP A 8 -27.28 -8.19 -9.25
N ARG A 9 -28.14 -8.09 -8.25
CA ARG A 9 -27.99 -7.14 -7.13
C ARG A 9 -26.89 -7.57 -6.16
N CYS A 10 -26.50 -8.82 -6.17
CA CYS A 10 -25.35 -9.31 -5.39
C CYS A 10 -24.02 -8.92 -6.05
N ASN A 11 -24.02 -8.50 -7.30
CA ASN A 11 -22.89 -7.99 -8.05
C ASN A 11 -22.80 -6.46 -7.94
N ARG A 12 -22.90 -5.93 -6.74
CA ARG A 12 -22.70 -4.52 -6.54
C ARG A 12 -21.28 -4.18 -6.92
N HIS A 13 -21.17 -3.32 -7.91
CA HIS A 13 -19.91 -2.73 -8.31
C HIS A 13 -19.50 -1.71 -7.24
N VAL A 14 -18.60 -2.09 -6.34
CA VAL A 14 -18.05 -1.21 -5.32
C VAL A 14 -16.62 -0.90 -5.70
N GLU A 15 -16.34 0.36 -5.93
CA GLU A 15 -15.01 0.85 -6.30
C GLU A 15 -14.24 1.39 -5.10
N THR A 16 -14.92 1.90 -4.09
CA THR A 16 -14.29 2.53 -2.92
C THR A 16 -14.87 1.95 -1.63
N ILE A 17 -13.98 1.58 -0.72
CA ILE A 17 -14.32 1.22 0.66
C ILE A 17 -13.48 2.08 1.60
N ASP A 18 -14.15 2.79 2.49
CA ASP A 18 -13.53 3.59 3.54
C ASP A 18 -13.90 3.00 4.91
N LYS A 19 -12.92 2.44 5.60
CA LYS A 19 -13.01 1.87 6.94
C LYS A 19 -11.96 2.48 7.87
N ARG A 20 -11.60 3.74 7.64
CA ARG A 20 -10.68 4.46 8.53
C ARG A 20 -11.31 4.67 9.91
N HIS A 21 -10.46 4.67 10.95
CA HIS A 21 -10.88 4.90 12.35
C HIS A 21 -12.00 3.96 12.82
N CYS A 22 -11.97 2.71 12.40
CA CYS A 22 -12.99 1.71 12.74
C CYS A 22 -12.54 0.70 13.81
N SER A 23 -11.39 0.92 14.44
CA SER A 23 -10.82 0.02 15.45
C SER A 23 -10.67 -1.43 14.96
N LEU A 24 -10.34 -1.60 13.68
CA LEU A 24 -10.17 -2.91 13.07
C LEU A 24 -8.87 -3.55 13.53
N VAL A 25 -8.97 -4.78 14.00
CA VAL A 25 -7.81 -5.64 14.34
C VAL A 25 -7.46 -6.56 13.16
N TYR A 26 -8.42 -6.87 12.33
CA TYR A 26 -8.28 -7.69 11.11
C TYR A 26 -8.92 -6.99 9.93
N VAL A 27 -8.44 -7.29 8.74
CA VAL A 27 -9.09 -6.86 7.50
C VAL A 27 -10.43 -7.59 7.39
N PRO A 28 -11.57 -6.87 7.28
CA PRO A 28 -12.87 -7.53 7.17
C PRO A 28 -12.98 -8.41 5.94
N GLU A 29 -13.42 -9.66 6.13
CA GLU A 29 -13.54 -10.63 5.02
C GLU A 29 -14.50 -10.19 3.92
N GLU A 30 -15.49 -9.37 4.27
CA GLU A 30 -16.46 -8.85 3.32
C GLU A 30 -15.85 -8.02 2.20
N ILE A 31 -14.66 -7.45 2.41
CA ILE A 31 -13.93 -6.64 1.42
C ILE A 31 -13.58 -7.50 0.19
N TYR A 32 -13.25 -8.76 0.40
CA TYR A 32 -12.81 -9.65 -0.68
C TYR A 32 -13.90 -9.97 -1.70
N ARG A 33 -15.17 -9.75 -1.35
CA ARG A 33 -16.31 -9.88 -2.29
C ARG A 33 -16.19 -8.91 -3.45
N TYR A 34 -15.46 -7.82 -3.27
CA TYR A 34 -15.33 -6.73 -4.25
C TYR A 34 -14.00 -6.77 -4.98
N ALA A 35 -13.28 -7.87 -4.94
CA ALA A 35 -11.95 -8.02 -5.55
C ALA A 35 -11.92 -7.70 -7.04
N ARG A 36 -13.05 -7.86 -7.75
CA ARG A 36 -13.15 -7.58 -9.19
C ARG A 36 -13.38 -6.11 -9.52
N SER A 37 -13.75 -5.30 -8.54
CA SER A 37 -14.16 -3.91 -8.78
C SER A 37 -13.49 -2.90 -7.86
N LEU A 38 -12.93 -3.31 -6.72
CA LEU A 38 -12.39 -2.41 -5.72
C LEU A 38 -11.10 -1.74 -6.22
N GLU A 39 -11.15 -0.43 -6.34
CA GLU A 39 -10.03 0.41 -6.79
C GLU A 39 -9.42 1.24 -5.66
N GLU A 40 -10.21 1.60 -4.67
CA GLU A 40 -9.76 2.40 -3.53
C GLU A 40 -10.15 1.76 -2.21
N LEU A 41 -9.17 1.49 -1.35
CA LEU A 41 -9.35 0.90 -0.04
C LEU A 41 -8.62 1.73 1.00
N LEU A 42 -9.37 2.32 1.92
CA LEU A 42 -8.84 3.14 3.01
C LEU A 42 -9.06 2.43 4.34
N LEU A 43 -7.96 1.97 4.94
CA LEU A 43 -7.93 1.25 6.22
C LEU A 43 -7.03 1.96 7.24
N ASP A 44 -6.75 3.24 7.02
CA ASP A 44 -5.88 4.03 7.88
C ASP A 44 -6.44 4.15 9.31
N ALA A 45 -5.57 4.33 10.27
CA ALA A 45 -5.92 4.54 11.67
C ALA A 45 -6.79 3.41 12.27
N ASN A 46 -6.31 2.21 12.12
CA ASN A 46 -6.83 1.00 12.74
C ASN A 46 -5.74 0.31 13.57
N GLN A 47 -5.93 -0.94 13.91
CA GLN A 47 -5.01 -1.75 14.71
C GLN A 47 -4.58 -3.02 13.97
N LEU A 48 -4.45 -2.91 12.65
CA LEU A 48 -4.06 -4.04 11.81
C LEU A 48 -2.59 -4.39 12.06
N ARG A 49 -2.30 -5.66 12.30
CA ARG A 49 -0.94 -6.17 12.52
C ARG A 49 -0.38 -6.92 11.33
N GLU A 50 -1.25 -7.53 10.56
CA GLU A 50 -0.86 -8.32 9.39
C GLU A 50 -1.88 -8.16 8.26
N LEU A 51 -1.39 -8.39 7.05
CA LEU A 51 -2.19 -8.45 5.85
C LEU A 51 -2.24 -9.92 5.41
N PRO A 52 -3.43 -10.56 5.41
CA PRO A 52 -3.54 -11.96 5.02
C PRO A 52 -3.23 -12.15 3.54
N GLU A 53 -2.84 -13.35 3.15
CA GLU A 53 -2.53 -13.68 1.75
C GLU A 53 -3.66 -13.27 0.80
N GLN A 54 -4.89 -13.47 1.20
CA GLN A 54 -6.09 -13.12 0.42
C GLN A 54 -6.17 -11.62 0.09
N PHE A 55 -5.60 -10.76 0.94
CA PHE A 55 -5.55 -9.31 0.72
C PHE A 55 -4.90 -8.95 -0.63
N PHE A 56 -3.87 -9.70 -1.01
CA PHE A 56 -3.11 -9.44 -2.24
C PHE A 56 -3.80 -9.93 -3.51
N GLN A 57 -5.01 -10.46 -3.41
CA GLN A 57 -5.89 -10.77 -4.53
C GLN A 57 -6.75 -9.56 -4.96
N LEU A 58 -6.71 -8.46 -4.22
CA LEU A 58 -7.39 -7.20 -4.55
C LEU A 58 -6.63 -6.45 -5.66
N VAL A 59 -6.44 -7.11 -6.79
CA VAL A 59 -5.51 -6.69 -7.86
C VAL A 59 -5.96 -5.47 -8.67
N LYS A 60 -7.19 -5.01 -8.47
CA LYS A 60 -7.72 -3.80 -9.11
C LYS A 60 -7.40 -2.53 -8.33
N LEU A 61 -6.80 -2.64 -7.14
CA LEU A 61 -6.50 -1.48 -6.31
C LEU A 61 -5.58 -0.51 -7.03
N ARG A 62 -5.99 0.75 -7.00
CA ARG A 62 -5.27 1.92 -7.48
C ARG A 62 -4.82 2.82 -6.34
N LYS A 63 -5.58 2.83 -5.24
CA LYS A 63 -5.24 3.57 -4.03
C LYS A 63 -5.43 2.69 -2.81
N LEU A 64 -4.39 2.61 -1.99
CA LEU A 64 -4.38 1.82 -0.76
C LEU A 64 -3.84 2.67 0.39
N GLY A 65 -4.70 2.92 1.38
CA GLY A 65 -4.35 3.59 2.63
C GLY A 65 -4.29 2.59 3.78
N LEU A 66 -3.09 2.48 4.38
CA LEU A 66 -2.80 1.61 5.52
C LEU A 66 -2.02 2.34 6.61
N SER A 67 -1.97 3.68 6.57
CA SER A 67 -1.22 4.46 7.56
C SER A 67 -1.78 4.30 8.96
N ASP A 68 -0.97 4.57 9.97
CA ASP A 68 -1.37 4.51 11.37
C ASP A 68 -2.01 3.18 11.76
N ASN A 69 -1.32 2.10 11.47
CA ASN A 69 -1.64 0.74 11.91
C ASN A 69 -0.41 0.15 12.64
N GLU A 70 -0.46 -1.12 12.95
CA GLU A 70 0.60 -1.86 13.62
C GLU A 70 1.20 -2.95 12.70
N ILE A 71 1.19 -2.72 11.39
CA ILE A 71 1.63 -3.71 10.39
C ILE A 71 3.13 -3.95 10.54
N GLN A 72 3.51 -5.20 10.74
CA GLN A 72 4.89 -5.60 11.02
C GLN A 72 5.62 -6.12 9.78
N ARG A 73 4.91 -6.38 8.71
CA ARG A 73 5.49 -6.93 7.50
C ARG A 73 4.73 -6.49 6.25
N LEU A 74 5.48 -6.08 5.24
CA LEU A 74 4.99 -5.91 3.89
C LEU A 74 5.51 -7.09 3.06
N PRO A 75 4.64 -8.08 2.73
CA PRO A 75 5.09 -9.31 2.09
C PRO A 75 5.40 -9.13 0.60
N PRO A 76 6.15 -10.07 0.00
CA PRO A 76 6.51 -10.01 -1.42
C PRO A 76 5.30 -9.97 -2.37
N GLU A 77 4.15 -10.44 -1.92
CA GLU A 77 2.89 -10.44 -2.68
C GLU A 77 2.37 -9.04 -2.98
N ILE A 78 2.97 -7.99 -2.42
CA ILE A 78 2.72 -6.60 -2.83
C ILE A 78 2.90 -6.42 -4.35
N ALA A 79 3.74 -7.26 -4.96
CA ALA A 79 3.95 -7.30 -6.40
C ALA A 79 2.67 -7.53 -7.22
N ASN A 80 1.63 -8.11 -6.62
CA ASN A 80 0.36 -8.37 -7.28
C ASN A 80 -0.41 -7.07 -7.59
N PHE A 81 -0.08 -5.98 -6.90
CA PHE A 81 -0.75 -4.70 -7.08
C PHE A 81 -0.17 -3.92 -8.26
N MET A 82 -0.28 -4.48 -9.46
CA MET A 82 0.30 -3.92 -10.68
C MET A 82 -0.41 -2.65 -11.17
N GLN A 83 -1.61 -2.37 -10.69
CA GLN A 83 -2.39 -1.17 -11.01
C GLN A 83 -2.32 -0.10 -9.92
N LEU A 84 -1.64 -0.37 -8.81
CA LEU A 84 -1.57 0.53 -7.67
C LEU A 84 -0.82 1.81 -8.05
N VAL A 85 -1.48 2.95 -7.85
CA VAL A 85 -0.96 4.28 -8.15
C VAL A 85 -0.51 4.99 -6.87
N GLU A 86 -1.26 4.82 -5.80
CA GLU A 86 -0.99 5.49 -4.53
C GLU A 86 -0.98 4.48 -3.37
N LEU A 87 0.12 4.46 -2.62
CA LEU A 87 0.32 3.60 -1.47
C LEU A 87 0.77 4.43 -0.26
N ASP A 88 -0.01 4.38 0.81
CA ASP A 88 0.37 4.94 2.09
C ASP A 88 0.44 3.84 3.15
N VAL A 89 1.67 3.52 3.58
CA VAL A 89 1.94 2.58 4.67
C VAL A 89 2.71 3.27 5.81
N SER A 90 2.61 4.59 5.88
CA SER A 90 3.30 5.39 6.89
C SER A 90 2.84 5.03 8.30
N ARG A 91 3.72 5.23 9.25
CA ARG A 91 3.46 5.01 10.68
C ARG A 91 2.91 3.61 10.97
N ASN A 92 3.70 2.64 10.59
CA ASN A 92 3.54 1.22 10.91
C ASN A 92 4.85 0.71 11.54
N ASP A 93 4.99 -0.60 11.65
CA ASP A 93 6.16 -1.26 12.22
C ASP A 93 6.92 -2.09 11.16
N ILE A 94 6.94 -1.60 9.92
CA ILE A 94 7.52 -2.30 8.78
C ILE A 94 9.03 -2.07 8.77
N PRO A 95 9.85 -3.12 8.94
CA PRO A 95 11.31 -2.98 8.98
C PRO A 95 11.95 -3.03 7.59
N GLU A 96 11.24 -3.54 6.59
CA GLU A 96 11.80 -3.82 5.28
C GLU A 96 10.73 -3.72 4.19
N ILE A 97 11.09 -3.09 3.07
CA ILE A 97 10.29 -3.08 1.84
C ILE A 97 10.81 -4.22 0.97
N PRO A 98 9.95 -5.14 0.49
CA PRO A 98 10.41 -6.24 -0.35
C PRO A 98 10.91 -5.76 -1.71
N GLU A 99 11.89 -6.44 -2.28
CA GLU A 99 12.43 -6.16 -3.62
C GLU A 99 11.35 -6.23 -4.71
N SER A 100 10.32 -7.05 -4.48
CA SER A 100 9.20 -7.21 -5.41
C SER A 100 8.34 -5.96 -5.58
N ILE A 101 8.55 -4.92 -4.78
CA ILE A 101 7.86 -3.63 -4.95
C ILE A 101 8.06 -3.06 -6.36
N SER A 102 9.16 -3.41 -7.01
CA SER A 102 9.47 -2.97 -8.37
C SER A 102 8.45 -3.44 -9.42
N PHE A 103 7.66 -4.47 -9.11
CA PHE A 103 6.58 -4.93 -9.99
C PHE A 103 5.34 -4.04 -9.92
N CYS A 104 5.24 -3.15 -8.95
CA CYS A 104 4.18 -2.15 -8.86
C CYS A 104 4.44 -1.01 -9.85
N LYS A 105 4.44 -1.30 -11.15
CA LYS A 105 4.87 -0.39 -12.21
C LYS A 105 4.02 0.87 -12.37
N ALA A 106 2.78 0.85 -11.90
CA ALA A 106 1.87 2.00 -11.94
C ALA A 106 2.08 2.97 -10.77
N LEU A 107 2.90 2.61 -9.78
CA LEU A 107 3.05 3.38 -8.54
C LEU A 107 3.62 4.77 -8.82
N GLN A 108 2.88 5.80 -8.41
CA GLN A 108 3.24 7.21 -8.57
C GLN A 108 3.51 7.91 -7.23
N ILE A 109 2.76 7.55 -6.21
CA ILE A 109 2.85 8.16 -4.88
C ILE A 109 3.02 7.05 -3.85
N ALA A 110 4.08 7.13 -3.05
CA ALA A 110 4.34 6.18 -1.99
C ALA A 110 4.82 6.89 -0.72
N ASP A 111 4.24 6.55 0.41
CA ASP A 111 4.63 7.04 1.72
C ASP A 111 4.99 5.88 2.65
N PHE A 112 6.28 5.79 3.01
CA PHE A 112 6.84 4.81 3.93
C PHE A 112 7.31 5.44 5.24
N SER A 113 6.95 6.68 5.48
CA SER A 113 7.41 7.46 6.65
C SER A 113 7.02 6.80 7.97
N GLY A 114 7.81 7.02 9.02
CA GLY A 114 7.49 6.54 10.36
C GLY A 114 7.53 5.02 10.52
N ASN A 115 8.30 4.32 9.70
CA ASN A 115 8.58 2.89 9.84
C ASN A 115 10.05 2.66 10.24
N PRO A 116 10.38 1.52 10.87
CA PRO A 116 11.76 1.23 11.26
C PRO A 116 12.62 0.74 10.07
N LEU A 117 12.55 1.44 8.95
CA LEU A 117 13.30 1.15 7.73
C LEU A 117 14.73 1.68 7.86
N THR A 118 15.71 0.88 7.47
CA THR A 118 17.13 1.27 7.44
C THR A 118 17.68 1.36 6.03
N ARG A 119 16.97 0.81 5.04
CA ARG A 119 17.35 0.85 3.63
C ARG A 119 16.13 0.77 2.73
N LEU A 120 16.29 1.22 1.51
CA LEU A 120 15.34 0.98 0.42
C LEU A 120 15.81 -0.23 -0.41
N PRO A 121 14.90 -0.99 -1.06
CA PRO A 121 15.28 -2.09 -1.94
C PRO A 121 16.16 -1.60 -3.09
N GLU A 122 17.14 -2.40 -3.51
CA GLU A 122 17.96 -2.11 -4.69
C GLU A 122 17.15 -1.96 -5.97
N SER A 123 15.99 -2.62 -6.05
CA SER A 123 15.06 -2.52 -7.18
C SER A 123 14.22 -1.23 -7.20
N PHE A 124 14.28 -0.42 -6.15
CA PHE A 124 13.45 0.77 -6.01
C PHE A 124 13.56 1.74 -7.19
N PRO A 125 14.75 1.98 -7.78
CA PRO A 125 14.89 2.83 -8.96
C PRO A 125 14.16 2.34 -10.21
N GLU A 126 13.70 1.08 -10.24
CA GLU A 126 12.91 0.53 -11.34
C GLU A 126 11.47 1.04 -11.37
N LEU A 127 11.03 1.72 -10.31
CA LEU A 127 9.71 2.37 -10.21
C LEU A 127 9.69 3.67 -11.04
N GLN A 128 9.62 3.53 -12.35
CA GLN A 128 9.80 4.64 -13.29
C GLN A 128 8.69 5.69 -13.26
N ASN A 129 7.50 5.33 -12.77
CA ASN A 129 6.37 6.25 -12.66
C ASN A 129 6.27 6.95 -11.31
N LEU A 130 7.15 6.63 -10.38
CA LEU A 130 7.12 7.23 -9.06
C LEU A 130 7.49 8.73 -9.14
N THR A 131 6.54 9.58 -8.72
CA THR A 131 6.67 11.04 -8.74
C THR A 131 6.77 11.65 -7.36
N CYS A 132 6.28 10.96 -6.35
CA CYS A 132 6.35 11.40 -4.96
C CYS A 132 6.70 10.24 -4.05
N LEU A 133 7.79 10.38 -3.31
CA LEU A 133 8.23 9.43 -2.31
C LEU A 133 8.44 10.16 -0.99
N SER A 134 7.73 9.74 0.04
CA SER A 134 7.90 10.23 1.41
C SER A 134 8.56 9.15 2.27
N VAL A 135 9.69 9.50 2.86
CA VAL A 135 10.48 8.63 3.76
C VAL A 135 10.95 9.42 4.99
N ASN A 136 10.04 10.21 5.55
CA ASN A 136 10.30 10.98 6.77
C ASN A 136 10.33 10.05 7.99
N ASP A 137 11.05 10.45 9.04
CA ASP A 137 11.11 9.70 10.30
C ASP A 137 11.49 8.23 10.12
N ILE A 138 12.46 7.98 9.25
CA ILE A 138 13.12 6.68 9.09
C ILE A 138 14.63 6.87 9.23
N SER A 139 15.33 5.79 9.54
CA SER A 139 16.78 5.81 9.80
C SER A 139 17.52 5.17 8.62
N LEU A 140 17.42 5.75 7.42
CA LEU A 140 18.14 5.26 6.26
C LEU A 140 19.64 5.29 6.49
N GLN A 141 20.29 4.14 6.34
CA GLN A 141 21.74 3.99 6.45
C GLN A 141 22.44 4.06 5.09
N SER A 142 21.71 3.73 4.03
CA SER A 142 22.21 3.75 2.66
C SER A 142 21.08 3.93 1.66
N LEU A 143 21.42 4.36 0.45
CA LEU A 143 20.50 4.45 -0.68
C LEU A 143 20.95 3.48 -1.78
N PRO A 144 20.01 2.94 -2.60
CA PRO A 144 20.35 2.14 -3.77
C PRO A 144 21.24 2.92 -4.74
N GLU A 145 22.14 2.21 -5.45
CA GLU A 145 23.13 2.85 -6.33
C GLU A 145 22.52 3.75 -7.39
N ASN A 146 21.38 3.39 -7.96
CA ASN A 146 20.74 4.12 -9.06
C ASN A 146 19.61 5.04 -8.60
N ILE A 147 19.51 5.34 -7.30
CA ILE A 147 18.45 6.17 -6.74
C ILE A 147 18.46 7.61 -7.31
N GLY A 148 19.60 8.06 -7.82
CA GLY A 148 19.75 9.39 -8.37
C GLY A 148 18.72 9.75 -9.44
N ASN A 149 18.37 8.81 -10.31
CA ASN A 149 17.36 9.01 -11.34
C ASN A 149 15.97 9.21 -10.73
N LEU A 150 15.65 8.50 -9.65
CA LEU A 150 14.41 8.63 -8.93
C LEU A 150 14.31 9.95 -8.17
N ILE A 151 15.40 10.40 -7.54
CA ILE A 151 15.46 11.66 -6.77
C ILE A 151 15.19 12.87 -7.66
N TYR A 152 15.65 12.86 -8.91
CA TYR A 152 15.41 13.95 -9.86
C TYR A 152 13.97 14.02 -10.38
N THR A 153 13.24 12.91 -10.37
CA THR A 153 11.87 12.83 -10.87
C THR A 153 10.82 12.81 -9.77
N ALA A 154 11.19 12.39 -8.56
CA ALA A 154 10.30 12.26 -7.41
C ALA A 154 10.48 13.42 -6.42
N CYS A 155 9.39 13.84 -5.80
CA CYS A 155 9.43 14.70 -4.63
C CYS A 155 9.96 13.89 -3.44
N PHE A 156 11.28 13.86 -3.26
CA PHE A 156 11.92 13.12 -2.19
C PHE A 156 11.85 13.95 -0.90
N GLN A 157 10.96 13.57 0.00
CA GLN A 157 10.87 14.18 1.32
C GLN A 157 11.55 13.28 2.34
N ASN A 158 12.80 13.58 2.65
CA ASN A 158 13.53 12.93 3.72
C ASN A 158 13.99 14.01 4.71
N LYS A 159 13.31 14.06 5.85
CA LYS A 159 13.86 14.80 7.00
C LYS A 159 14.74 13.81 7.77
N MET A 160 16.03 13.80 7.43
CA MET A 160 16.99 13.14 8.30
C MET A 160 16.98 13.87 9.66
N PRO A 161 16.90 13.11 10.78
CA PRO A 161 17.21 13.74 12.05
C PRO A 161 18.67 14.21 11.99
N LEU A 162 18.86 15.50 12.22
CA LEU A 162 20.17 16.10 12.43
C LEU A 162 20.83 15.51 13.68
#